data_4c3406961fdef2254064906de77d64ce
#
_entry.id   4c3406961fdef2254064906de77d64ce
#
_cell.length_a   1.000
_cell.length_b   1.000
_cell.length_c   1.000
_cell.angle_alpha   90.00
_cell.angle_beta   90.00
_cell.angle_gamma   90.00
#
_symmetry.space_group_name_H-M   'P 1'
#
loop_
_entity.id
_entity.type
_entity.pdbx_description
1 polymer ?
#
loop_
_entity_poly.entity_id
_entity_poly.type
_entity_poly.pdbx_seq_one_letter_code
_entity_poly.pdbx_strand_id
1 'polypeptide(L)' 'MNVLIIGSGGREHALAWKCAQSPNVNLVFVAPGNAGTASEKHVKNVPIDTMDFIALTEFAKENSVSLTIVGPEAPLV' A
#
# COMPACT_ATOMS: atom_id res chain seq x y z
N MET A 1 -2.09 12.07 -6.21
CA MET A 1 -0.97 11.53 -5.39
C MET A 1 -1.01 10.00 -5.36
N ASN A 2 0.11 9.40 -5.12
CA ASN A 2 0.19 7.95 -4.93
C ASN A 2 0.34 7.64 -3.45
N VAL A 3 -0.28 6.55 -3.02
CA VAL A 3 -0.31 6.13 -1.62
C VAL A 3 0.29 4.72 -1.53
N LEU A 4 1.10 4.48 -0.51
CA LEU A 4 1.63 3.16 -0.19
C LEU A 4 1.05 2.71 1.15
N ILE A 5 0.44 1.53 1.17
CA ILE A 5 -0.08 0.91 2.38
C ILE A 5 0.75 -0.33 2.65
N ILE A 6 1.29 -0.42 3.86
CA ILE A 6 2.13 -1.54 4.27
C ILE A 6 1.30 -2.51 5.10
N GLY A 7 1.13 -3.72 4.59
CA GLY A 7 0.36 -4.76 5.25
C GLY A 7 -0.31 -5.69 4.27
N SER A 8 -1.05 -6.68 4.77
CA SER A 8 -1.69 -7.70 3.95
C SER A 8 -3.05 -8.16 4.47
N GLY A 9 -3.54 -7.56 5.54
CA GLY A 9 -4.80 -7.96 6.16
C GLY A 9 -6.03 -7.29 5.57
N GLY A 10 -7.19 -7.65 6.12
CA GLY A 10 -8.46 -7.08 5.68
C GLY A 10 -8.59 -5.57 5.91
N ARG A 11 -7.93 -5.05 6.95
CA ARG A 11 -7.92 -3.61 7.22
C ARG A 11 -7.17 -2.84 6.15
N GLU A 12 -6.06 -3.39 5.68
CA GLU A 12 -5.28 -2.78 4.60
C GLU A 12 -6.06 -2.80 3.30
N HIS A 13 -6.82 -3.87 3.05
CA HIS A 13 -7.71 -3.94 1.89
C HIS A 13 -8.77 -2.83 1.97
N ALA A 14 -9.42 -2.66 3.12
CA ALA A 14 -10.44 -1.64 3.32
C ALA A 14 -9.85 -0.23 3.15
N LEU A 15 -8.66 0.02 3.70
CA LEU A 15 -7.98 1.30 3.55
C LEU A 15 -7.63 1.58 2.09
N ALA A 16 -7.12 0.57 1.38
CA ALA A 16 -6.76 0.71 -0.03
C ALA A 16 -7.98 1.06 -0.88
N TRP A 17 -9.08 0.34 -0.65
CA TRP A 17 -10.34 0.60 -1.36
C TRP A 17 -10.82 2.02 -1.11
N LYS A 18 -10.78 2.47 0.14
CA LYS A 18 -11.23 3.81 0.51
C LYS A 18 -10.33 4.88 -0.11
N CYS A 19 -9.02 4.70 -0.03
CA CYS A 19 -8.06 5.64 -0.62
C CYS A 19 -8.23 5.73 -2.14
N ALA A 20 -8.46 4.59 -2.79
CA ALA A 20 -8.60 4.55 -4.25
C ALA A 20 -9.84 5.30 -4.74
N GLN A 21 -10.82 5.54 -3.88
CA GLN A 21 -12.01 6.30 -4.23
C GLN A 21 -11.80 7.81 -4.20
N SER A 22 -10.71 8.27 -3.57
CA SER A 22 -10.44 9.70 -3.49
C SER A 22 -10.03 10.26 -4.86
N PRO A 23 -10.60 11.38 -5.29
CA PRO A 23 -10.22 11.99 -6.56
C PRO A 23 -8.78 12.52 -6.56
N ASN A 24 -8.17 12.68 -5.39
CA ASN A 24 -6.80 13.16 -5.25
C ASN A 24 -5.77 12.03 -5.30
N VAL A 25 -6.22 10.78 -5.28
CA VAL A 25 -5.34 9.61 -5.30
C VAL A 25 -5.32 8.99 -6.69
N ASN A 26 -4.13 8.87 -7.28
CA ASN A 26 -3.97 8.26 -8.59
C ASN A 26 -3.86 6.75 -8.50
N LEU A 27 -2.91 6.28 -7.68
CA LEU A 27 -2.69 4.86 -7.46
C LEU A 27 -2.46 4.59 -5.97
N VAL A 28 -2.92 3.41 -5.54
CA VAL A 28 -2.64 2.88 -4.21
C VAL A 28 -1.81 1.62 -4.38
N PHE A 29 -0.65 1.59 -3.72
CA PHE A 29 0.20 0.39 -3.68
C PHE A 29 0.04 -0.26 -2.32
N VAL A 30 -0.05 -1.58 -2.28
CA VAL A 30 -0.15 -2.34 -1.03
C VAL A 30 0.99 -3.35 -0.99
N ALA A 31 1.81 -3.30 0.03
CA ALA A 31 2.99 -4.15 0.16
C ALA A 31 2.88 -5.01 1.42
N PRO A 32 2.80 -6.33 1.33
CA PRO A 32 2.72 -7.13 0.11
C PRO A 32 1.31 -7.26 -0.46
N GLY A 33 0.28 -6.85 0.28
CA GLY A 33 -1.10 -6.96 -0.14
C GLY A 33 -1.66 -8.38 -0.02
N ASN A 34 -2.83 -8.60 -0.59
CA ASN A 34 -3.49 -9.90 -0.61
C ASN A 34 -4.32 -10.05 -1.89
N ALA A 35 -5.03 -11.18 -2.03
CA ALA A 35 -5.85 -11.43 -3.22
C ALA A 35 -6.97 -10.40 -3.38
N GLY A 36 -7.55 -9.91 -2.27
CA GLY A 36 -8.58 -8.88 -2.32
C GLY A 36 -8.05 -7.55 -2.84
N THR A 37 -6.88 -7.11 -2.38
CA THR A 37 -6.28 -5.87 -2.86
C THR A 37 -5.85 -5.98 -4.31
N ALA A 38 -5.45 -7.17 -4.76
CA ALA A 38 -5.05 -7.38 -6.15
C ALA A 38 -6.21 -7.18 -7.14
N SER A 39 -7.45 -7.37 -6.69
CA SER A 39 -8.62 -7.27 -7.56
C SER A 39 -9.25 -5.88 -7.59
N GLU A 40 -8.80 -4.95 -6.76
CA GLU A 40 -9.37 -3.60 -6.69
C GLU A 40 -8.82 -2.70 -7.81
N LYS A 41 -9.68 -1.83 -8.33
CA LYS A 41 -9.26 -0.81 -9.32
C LYS A 41 -8.34 0.20 -8.67
N HIS A 42 -7.32 0.61 -9.40
CA HIS A 42 -6.35 1.61 -8.96
C HIS A 42 -5.54 1.17 -7.74
N VAL A 43 -5.57 -0.13 -7.41
CA VAL A 43 -4.79 -0.70 -6.34
C VAL A 43 -3.87 -1.76 -6.94
N LYS A 44 -2.60 -1.71 -6.57
CA LYS A 44 -1.60 -2.68 -7.02
C LYS A 44 -0.85 -3.26 -5.84
N ASN A 45 -0.72 -4.59 -5.83
CA ASN A 45 0.14 -5.25 -4.86
C ASN A 45 1.60 -5.10 -5.27
N VAL A 46 2.44 -4.95 -4.26
CA VAL A 46 3.89 -4.83 -4.46
C VAL A 46 4.56 -5.96 -3.67
N PRO A 47 5.38 -6.79 -4.31
CA PRO A 47 5.97 -7.96 -3.64
C PRO A 47 7.16 -7.57 -2.75
N ILE A 48 6.90 -6.73 -1.77
CA ILE A 48 7.89 -6.29 -0.80
C ILE A 48 7.39 -6.66 0.59
N ASP A 49 8.23 -7.34 1.37
CA ASP A 49 7.90 -7.72 2.74
C ASP A 49 7.76 -6.49 3.63
N THR A 50 6.83 -6.56 4.59
CA THR A 50 6.59 -5.46 5.53
C THR A 50 7.82 -5.09 6.37
N MET A 51 8.76 -6.01 6.51
CA MET A 51 10.00 -5.78 7.26
C MET A 51 11.14 -5.25 6.40
N ASP A 52 10.98 -5.20 5.09
CA ASP A 52 12.02 -4.74 4.19
C ASP A 52 11.92 -3.22 3.99
N PHE A 53 12.35 -2.49 5.01
CA PHE A 53 12.21 -1.03 5.04
C PHE A 53 13.03 -0.34 3.95
N ILE A 54 14.17 -0.91 3.58
CA ILE A 54 15.02 -0.33 2.52
C ILE A 54 14.30 -0.40 1.19
N ALA A 55 13.76 -1.58 0.84
CA ALA A 55 13.04 -1.74 -0.40
C ALA A 55 11.76 -0.90 -0.44
N LEU A 56 11.03 -0.80 0.68
CA LEU A 56 9.84 0.02 0.77
C LEU A 56 10.15 1.51 0.56
N THR A 57 11.24 1.99 1.16
CA THR A 57 11.66 3.38 1.01
C THR A 57 12.05 3.69 -0.44
N GLU A 58 12.81 2.80 -1.06
CA GLU A 58 13.21 2.98 -2.45
C GLU A 58 12.01 2.94 -3.38
N PHE A 59 11.08 2.01 -3.15
CA PHE A 59 9.85 1.92 -3.92
C PHE A 59 9.05 3.22 -3.83
N ALA A 60 8.90 3.77 -2.63
CA ALA A 60 8.15 5.01 -2.42
C ALA A 60 8.76 6.17 -3.19
N LYS A 61 10.09 6.26 -3.21
CA LYS A 61 10.79 7.31 -3.96
C LYS A 61 10.62 7.14 -5.47
N GLU A 62 10.78 5.92 -5.96
CA GLU A 62 10.71 5.64 -7.40
C GLU A 62 9.30 5.83 -7.96
N ASN A 63 8.29 5.65 -7.15
CA ASN A 63 6.89 5.72 -7.59
C ASN A 63 6.17 6.98 -7.12
N SER A 64 6.92 7.98 -6.68
CA SER A 64 6.37 9.29 -6.27
C SER A 64 5.26 9.16 -5.22
N VAL A 65 5.48 8.30 -4.24
CA VAL A 65 4.54 8.08 -3.15
C VAL A 65 4.56 9.30 -2.22
N SER A 66 3.39 9.89 -2.00
CA SER A 66 3.24 11.08 -1.15
C SER A 66 2.84 10.72 0.27
N LEU A 67 2.19 9.58 0.47
CA LEU A 67 1.69 9.15 1.78
C LEU A 67 1.93 7.67 1.95
N THR A 68 2.51 7.28 3.09
CA THR A 68 2.71 5.89 3.46
C THR A 68 1.95 5.59 4.74
N ILE A 69 1.12 4.55 4.70
CA ILE A 69 0.31 4.13 5.85
C ILE A 69 0.78 2.74 6.26
N VAL A 70 1.13 2.57 7.54
CA VAL A 70 1.50 1.27 8.09
C VAL A 70 0.25 0.66 8.69
N GLY A 71 -0.15 -0.50 8.18
CA GLY A 71 -1.34 -1.20 8.66
C GLY A 71 -1.13 -1.76 10.07
N PRO A 72 -2.23 -1.95 10.83
CA PRO A 72 -2.12 -2.40 12.21
C PRO A 72 -1.60 -3.83 12.35
N GLU A 73 -1.67 -4.64 11.31
CA GLU A 73 -1.10 -6.00 11.31
C GLU A 73 0.37 -6.01 10.93
N ALA A 74 0.93 -4.91 10.45
CA ALA A 74 2.35 -4.85 10.13
C ALA A 74 3.16 -4.76 11.42
N PRO A 75 4.30 -5.46 11.52
CA PRO A 75 5.12 -5.37 12.73
C PRO A 75 5.72 -3.98 12.86
N LEU A 76 5.54 -3.41 14.06
CA LEU A 76 6.14 -2.14 14.43
C LEU A 76 7.44 -2.43 15.18
N VAL A 77 8.52 -2.36 14.49
CA VAL A 77 9.82 -2.68 15.10
C VAL A 77 10.67 -1.45 15.16
#